data_40873bf65d79cfe0fbbea1a998fec2d5
#
_entry.id   40873bf65d79cfe0fbbea1a998fec2d5
#
_cell.length_a   1.000
_cell.length_b   1.000
_cell.length_c   1.000
_cell.angle_alpha   90.00
_cell.angle_beta   90.00
_cell.angle_gamma   90.00
#
_symmetry.space_group_name_H-M   'P 1'
#
loop_
_entity.id
_entity.type
_entity.pdbx_description
1 polymer ?
#
loop_
_entity_poly.entity_id
_entity_poly.type
_entity_poly.pdbx_seq_one_letter_code
_entity_poly.pdbx_strand_id
1 'polypeptide(L)'
;ADIASSSRGLNADEQDLGLTPIVIAHDGIAVIVNDDNPVDNLSTEQLRDIYAGKITNWKEVGGEDLKIQVINRDEASGTREAFRTIVMDGTPFDRRSAVLSGTGQVRDVVSRSHGAIGYISLGFVESLNATTSVKAVSVNHVEASEKTVASGGYPISRDLYFFVKGTPSHQAQDY
;
A
#
# COMPACT_ATOMS: atom_id res chain seq x y z
N ALA A 1 -7.09 1.89 -27.41
CA ALA A 1 -5.78 2.23 -26.86
C ALA A 1 -4.88 1.01 -27.01
N ASP A 2 -3.66 1.21 -27.47
CA ASP A 2 -2.71 0.12 -27.75
C ASP A 2 -1.97 -0.31 -26.47
N ILE A 3 -1.99 0.54 -25.43
CA ILE A 3 -1.35 0.31 -24.14
C ILE A 3 -2.32 0.67 -23.03
N ALA A 4 -2.43 -0.20 -22.03
CA ALA A 4 -3.12 0.06 -20.78
C ALA A 4 -2.16 -0.12 -19.60
N SER A 5 -2.22 0.75 -18.60
CA SER A 5 -1.43 0.63 -17.37
C SER A 5 -2.26 0.04 -16.24
N SER A 6 -1.64 -0.80 -15.41
CA SER A 6 -2.28 -1.37 -14.22
C SER A 6 -1.27 -1.60 -13.10
N SER A 7 -1.75 -1.51 -11.89
CA SER A 7 -1.00 -1.83 -10.66
C SER A 7 -1.26 -3.25 -10.15
N ARG A 8 -1.82 -4.11 -10.98
CA ARG A 8 -2.04 -5.55 -10.74
C ARG A 8 -1.87 -6.34 -12.03
N GLY A 9 -1.61 -7.62 -11.91
CA GLY A 9 -1.66 -8.56 -13.03
C GLY A 9 -3.08 -8.75 -13.59
N LEU A 10 -3.19 -9.48 -14.69
CA LEU A 10 -4.47 -9.85 -15.30
C LEU A 10 -5.25 -10.79 -14.35
N ASN A 11 -6.53 -10.53 -14.19
CA ASN A 11 -7.44 -11.48 -13.55
C ASN A 11 -7.85 -12.60 -14.53
N ALA A 12 -8.61 -13.60 -14.03
CA ALA A 12 -8.99 -14.76 -14.84
C ALA A 12 -9.79 -14.36 -16.10
N ASP A 13 -10.69 -13.38 -15.99
CA ASP A 13 -11.54 -12.92 -17.11
C ASP A 13 -10.74 -12.10 -18.15
N GLU A 14 -9.65 -11.48 -17.71
CA GLU A 14 -8.78 -10.65 -18.56
C GLU A 14 -7.71 -11.47 -19.30
N GLN A 15 -7.39 -12.69 -18.83
CA GLN A 15 -6.39 -13.56 -19.47
C GLN A 15 -6.78 -13.96 -20.90
N ASP A 16 -8.08 -14.09 -21.17
CA ASP A 16 -8.60 -14.47 -22.49
C ASP A 16 -8.65 -13.30 -23.48
N LEU A 17 -8.31 -12.07 -23.05
CA LEU A 17 -8.33 -10.89 -23.92
C LEU A 17 -7.11 -10.76 -24.86
N GLY A 18 -6.15 -11.69 -24.77
CA GLY A 18 -4.94 -11.68 -25.59
C GLY A 18 -4.02 -10.50 -25.28
N LEU A 19 -4.00 -10.09 -24.01
CA LEU A 19 -3.14 -9.02 -23.49
C LEU A 19 -1.79 -9.59 -23.05
N THR A 20 -0.69 -8.94 -23.44
CA THR A 20 0.65 -9.28 -22.97
C THR A 20 1.04 -8.35 -21.82
N PRO A 21 1.30 -8.86 -20.60
CA PRO A 21 1.78 -8.06 -19.50
C PRO A 21 3.29 -7.76 -19.67
N ILE A 22 3.66 -6.51 -19.48
CA ILE A 22 5.04 -6.04 -19.42
C ILE A 22 5.23 -5.38 -18.06
N VAL A 23 6.11 -5.93 -17.23
CA VAL A 23 6.47 -5.31 -15.93
C VAL A 23 7.34 -4.09 -16.23
N ILE A 24 6.88 -2.92 -15.78
CA ILE A 24 7.57 -1.65 -16.03
C ILE A 24 8.25 -1.08 -14.79
N ALA A 25 7.77 -1.45 -13.61
CA ALA A 25 8.32 -1.00 -12.34
C ALA A 25 7.87 -1.92 -11.21
N HIS A 26 8.60 -1.84 -10.09
CA HIS A 26 8.20 -2.41 -8.80
C HIS A 26 7.78 -1.26 -7.89
N ASP A 27 6.61 -1.39 -7.24
CA ASP A 27 6.11 -0.41 -6.29
C ASP A 27 5.90 -1.09 -4.93
N GLY A 28 6.28 -0.40 -3.87
CA GLY A 28 6.02 -0.80 -2.50
C GLY A 28 4.81 -0.06 -1.95
N ILE A 29 4.13 -0.70 -0.99
CA ILE A 29 3.09 -0.05 -0.20
C ILE A 29 3.64 0.19 1.20
N ALA A 30 3.88 1.45 1.52
CA ALA A 30 4.36 1.85 2.83
C ALA A 30 3.18 1.99 3.80
N VAL A 31 3.36 1.47 4.99
CA VAL A 31 2.46 1.69 6.12
C VAL A 31 2.94 2.92 6.87
N ILE A 32 2.06 3.89 7.07
CA ILE A 32 2.39 5.18 7.69
C ILE A 32 1.62 5.39 8.99
N VAL A 33 2.31 5.99 9.94
CA VAL A 33 1.78 6.41 11.24
C VAL A 33 2.20 7.85 11.53
N ASN A 34 1.62 8.45 12.54
CA ASN A 34 2.09 9.76 13.03
C ASN A 34 3.53 9.63 13.54
N ASP A 35 4.33 10.67 13.33
CA ASP A 35 5.76 10.69 13.67
C ASP A 35 6.02 10.53 15.17
N ASP A 36 5.07 11.00 16.02
CA ASP A 36 5.13 10.85 17.46
C ASP A 36 4.77 9.42 17.96
N ASN A 37 4.25 8.54 17.08
CA ASN A 37 3.93 7.17 17.45
C ASN A 37 5.23 6.38 17.68
N PRO A 38 5.44 5.75 18.86
CA PRO A 38 6.69 5.03 19.16
C PRO A 38 6.85 3.71 18.41
N VAL A 39 5.81 3.23 17.70
CA VAL A 39 5.87 1.98 16.93
C VAL A 39 6.64 2.18 15.64
N ASP A 40 7.73 1.43 15.47
CA ASP A 40 8.61 1.50 14.30
C ASP A 40 8.54 0.27 13.41
N ASN A 41 7.92 -0.80 13.87
CA ASN A 41 7.78 -2.05 13.13
C ASN A 41 6.45 -2.75 13.44
N LEU A 42 5.83 -3.31 12.41
CA LEU A 42 4.66 -4.17 12.50
C LEU A 42 4.87 -5.42 11.64
N SER A 43 4.42 -6.57 12.12
CA SER A 43 4.39 -7.76 11.28
C SER A 43 3.19 -7.69 10.31
N THR A 44 3.27 -8.45 9.22
CA THR A 44 2.14 -8.61 8.29
C THR A 44 0.88 -9.12 9.01
N GLU A 45 1.04 -10.01 9.98
CA GLU A 45 -0.07 -10.51 10.79
C GLU A 45 -0.68 -9.44 11.69
N GLN A 46 0.15 -8.63 12.35
CA GLN A 46 -0.33 -7.49 13.14
C GLN A 46 -1.07 -6.48 12.28
N LEU A 47 -0.57 -6.16 11.08
CA LEU A 47 -1.26 -5.30 10.12
C LEU A 47 -2.62 -5.86 9.73
N ARG A 48 -2.70 -7.15 9.41
CA ARG A 48 -3.96 -7.84 9.10
C ARG A 48 -4.94 -7.72 10.25
N ASP A 49 -4.52 -7.97 11.46
CA ASP A 49 -5.37 -7.93 12.64
C ASP A 49 -5.81 -6.50 13.01
N ILE A 50 -4.96 -5.50 12.79
CA ILE A 50 -5.34 -4.07 12.92
C ILE A 50 -6.43 -3.73 11.89
N TYR A 51 -6.22 -4.04 10.62
CA TYR A 51 -7.17 -3.70 9.56
C TYR A 51 -8.44 -4.56 9.58
N ALA A 52 -8.41 -5.71 10.24
CA ALA A 52 -9.58 -6.56 10.52
C ALA A 52 -10.34 -6.13 11.78
N GLY A 53 -9.82 -5.17 12.56
CA GLY A 53 -10.43 -4.68 13.80
C GLY A 53 -10.28 -5.62 15.01
N LYS A 54 -9.35 -6.56 14.96
CA LYS A 54 -9.01 -7.45 16.09
C LYS A 54 -8.05 -6.78 17.06
N ILE A 55 -7.04 -6.06 16.56
CA ILE A 55 -6.14 -5.20 17.33
C ILE A 55 -6.69 -3.78 17.21
N THR A 56 -7.03 -3.15 18.32
CA THR A 56 -7.71 -1.85 18.36
C THR A 56 -6.99 -0.80 19.18
N ASN A 57 -5.91 -1.17 19.84
CA ASN A 57 -5.13 -0.28 20.70
C ASN A 57 -3.64 -0.49 20.44
N TRP A 58 -2.89 0.61 20.32
CA TRP A 58 -1.45 0.59 20.03
C TRP A 58 -0.63 -0.17 21.09
N LYS A 59 -1.09 -0.22 22.36
CA LYS A 59 -0.41 -1.01 23.41
C LYS A 59 -0.32 -2.50 23.10
N GLU A 60 -1.21 -3.03 22.27
CA GLU A 60 -1.21 -4.45 21.89
C GLU A 60 -0.04 -4.79 20.93
N VAL A 61 0.58 -3.78 20.34
CA VAL A 61 1.72 -3.90 19.43
C VAL A 61 2.95 -3.12 19.89
N GLY A 62 3.05 -2.84 21.19
CA GLY A 62 4.22 -2.20 21.79
C GLY A 62 4.20 -0.67 21.78
N GLY A 63 3.07 -0.06 21.45
CA GLY A 63 2.85 1.38 21.51
C GLY A 63 2.23 1.86 22.81
N GLU A 64 1.75 3.09 22.80
CA GLU A 64 1.05 3.72 23.93
C GLU A 64 -0.38 3.17 24.10
N ASP A 65 -0.98 3.40 25.28
CA ASP A 65 -2.41 3.14 25.50
C ASP A 65 -3.26 4.16 24.74
N LEU A 66 -3.38 3.94 23.46
CA LEU A 66 -4.07 4.82 22.50
C LEU A 66 -4.83 3.98 21.49
N LYS A 67 -6.10 4.33 21.27
CA LYS A 67 -6.94 3.65 20.28
C LYS A 67 -6.38 3.83 18.87
N ILE A 68 -6.33 2.75 18.10
CA ILE A 68 -5.95 2.79 16.69
C ILE A 68 -7.11 3.35 15.85
N GLN A 69 -6.80 4.39 15.08
CA GLN A 69 -7.69 4.92 14.05
C GLN A 69 -7.25 4.37 12.70
N VAL A 70 -7.97 3.39 12.20
CA VAL A 70 -7.64 2.73 10.92
C VAL A 70 -8.15 3.56 9.75
N ILE A 71 -7.23 3.94 8.87
CA ILE A 71 -7.52 4.67 7.63
C ILE A 71 -7.36 3.71 6.46
N ASN A 72 -8.44 3.49 5.73
CA ASN A 72 -8.50 2.66 4.54
C ASN A 72 -8.72 3.52 3.29
N ARG A 73 -8.59 2.92 2.13
CA ARG A 73 -8.88 3.53 0.83
C ARG A 73 -10.19 2.98 0.27
N ASP A 74 -10.77 3.70 -0.66
CA ASP A 74 -11.94 3.27 -1.40
C ASP A 74 -11.64 2.07 -2.34
N GLU A 75 -12.70 1.47 -2.88
CA GLU A 75 -12.58 0.27 -3.73
C GLU A 75 -11.93 0.53 -5.09
N ALA A 76 -11.89 1.78 -5.55
CA ALA A 76 -11.22 2.16 -6.79
C ALA A 76 -9.68 2.23 -6.63
N SER A 77 -9.17 2.19 -5.40
CA SER A 77 -7.75 2.31 -5.12
C SER A 77 -6.98 1.03 -5.47
N GLY A 78 -6.07 1.10 -6.44
CA GLY A 78 -5.13 0.02 -6.72
C GLY A 78 -4.18 -0.28 -5.56
N THR A 79 -3.86 0.72 -4.71
CA THR A 79 -3.07 0.52 -3.48
C THR A 79 -3.85 -0.30 -2.46
N ARG A 80 -5.17 -0.03 -2.30
CA ARG A 80 -6.04 -0.86 -1.45
C ARG A 80 -6.13 -2.29 -1.96
N GLU A 81 -6.29 -2.48 -3.27
CA GLU A 81 -6.38 -3.82 -3.86
C GLU A 81 -5.12 -4.64 -3.60
N ALA A 82 -3.94 -4.05 -3.76
CA ALA A 82 -2.69 -4.72 -3.46
C ALA A 82 -2.54 -5.01 -1.95
N PHE A 83 -2.89 -4.07 -1.08
CA PHE A 83 -2.89 -4.28 0.36
C PHE A 83 -3.87 -5.39 0.77
N ARG A 84 -5.07 -5.42 0.18
CA ARG A 84 -6.06 -6.48 0.38
C ARG A 84 -5.51 -7.85 0.00
N THR A 85 -4.83 -7.96 -1.13
CA THR A 85 -4.30 -9.22 -1.62
C THR A 85 -3.11 -9.70 -0.79
N ILE A 86 -2.17 -8.81 -0.48
CA ILE A 86 -0.88 -9.17 0.14
C ILE A 86 -1.02 -9.28 1.67
N VAL A 87 -1.67 -8.31 2.31
CA VAL A 87 -1.75 -8.22 3.77
C VAL A 87 -2.98 -8.94 4.30
N MET A 88 -4.16 -8.62 3.75
CA MET A 88 -5.41 -9.18 4.28
C MET A 88 -5.60 -10.65 3.92
N ASP A 89 -5.12 -11.09 2.76
CA ASP A 89 -5.10 -12.51 2.35
C ASP A 89 -6.43 -13.22 2.62
N GLY A 90 -7.51 -12.66 2.08
CA GLY A 90 -8.88 -13.16 2.26
C GLY A 90 -9.60 -12.72 3.55
N THR A 91 -8.90 -12.09 4.49
CA THR A 91 -9.52 -11.52 5.69
C THR A 91 -10.23 -10.20 5.34
N PRO A 92 -11.49 -10.00 5.72
CA PRO A 92 -12.21 -8.77 5.42
C PRO A 92 -11.68 -7.59 6.23
N PHE A 93 -11.71 -6.39 5.62
CA PHE A 93 -11.48 -5.14 6.34
C PHE A 93 -12.59 -4.87 7.37
N ASP A 94 -12.21 -4.28 8.49
CA ASP A 94 -13.18 -3.75 9.46
C ASP A 94 -13.99 -2.62 8.81
N ARG A 95 -15.31 -2.77 8.82
CA ARG A 95 -16.25 -1.78 8.27
C ARG A 95 -16.28 -0.45 9.02
N ARG A 96 -15.69 -0.39 10.21
CA ARG A 96 -15.56 0.83 11.02
C ARG A 96 -14.36 1.69 10.63
N SER A 97 -13.50 1.19 9.74
CA SER A 97 -12.36 1.96 9.22
C SER A 97 -12.85 3.21 8.47
N ALA A 98 -12.17 4.32 8.65
CA ALA A 98 -12.38 5.50 7.83
C ALA A 98 -11.92 5.22 6.40
N VAL A 99 -12.74 5.57 5.41
CA VAL A 99 -12.45 5.32 3.99
C VAL A 99 -12.21 6.65 3.29
N LEU A 100 -11.04 6.79 2.65
CA LEU A 100 -10.62 7.98 1.94
C LEU A 100 -10.30 7.68 0.47
N SER A 101 -10.57 8.64 -0.42
CA SER A 101 -10.39 8.45 -1.87
C SER A 101 -8.98 8.79 -2.37
N GLY A 102 -8.17 9.53 -1.62
CA GLY A 102 -6.88 10.04 -2.07
C GLY A 102 -5.71 9.77 -1.12
N THR A 103 -4.53 9.53 -1.70
CA THR A 103 -3.26 9.34 -0.94
C THR A 103 -2.92 10.55 -0.08
N GLY A 104 -3.11 11.76 -0.60
CA GLY A 104 -2.88 13.01 0.16
C GLY A 104 -3.79 13.14 1.37
N GLN A 105 -5.05 12.70 1.27
CA GLN A 105 -5.99 12.70 2.39
C GLN A 105 -5.56 11.72 3.48
N VAL A 106 -5.09 10.52 3.11
CA VAL A 106 -4.56 9.53 4.07
C VAL A 106 -3.39 10.14 4.86
N ARG A 107 -2.43 10.73 4.16
CA ARG A 107 -1.28 11.40 4.77
C ARG A 107 -1.70 12.53 5.71
N ASP A 108 -2.65 13.37 5.28
CA ASP A 108 -3.13 14.51 6.04
C ASP A 108 -3.81 14.08 7.35
N VAL A 109 -4.65 13.04 7.31
CA VAL A 109 -5.29 12.50 8.53
C VAL A 109 -4.25 11.88 9.47
N VAL A 110 -3.30 11.10 8.94
CA VAL A 110 -2.23 10.49 9.75
C VAL A 110 -1.36 11.55 10.40
N SER A 111 -1.03 12.64 9.70
CA SER A 111 -0.21 13.73 10.25
C SER A 111 -0.86 14.47 11.42
N ARG A 112 -2.19 14.48 11.49
CA ARG A 112 -2.96 15.19 12.52
C ARG A 112 -3.49 14.31 13.63
N SER A 113 -3.37 13.00 13.52
CA SER A 113 -3.91 12.04 14.49
C SER A 113 -2.84 11.06 14.96
N HIS A 114 -2.45 11.18 16.23
CA HIS A 114 -1.42 10.32 16.85
C HIS A 114 -1.79 8.83 16.84
N GLY A 115 -3.08 8.50 16.84
CA GLY A 115 -3.57 7.12 16.81
C GLY A 115 -3.79 6.56 15.40
N ALA A 116 -3.62 7.36 14.34
CA ALA A 116 -3.92 6.93 12.99
C ALA A 116 -2.86 6.00 12.39
N ILE A 117 -3.34 5.04 11.61
CA ILE A 117 -2.54 4.20 10.71
C ILE A 117 -3.15 4.24 9.31
N GLY A 118 -2.31 4.34 8.31
CA GLY A 118 -2.71 4.34 6.90
C GLY A 118 -1.68 3.62 6.04
N TYR A 119 -1.96 3.52 4.75
CA TYR A 119 -1.00 2.99 3.77
C TYR A 119 -1.03 3.83 2.49
N ILE A 120 0.13 3.99 1.89
CA ILE A 120 0.34 4.77 0.66
C ILE A 120 1.34 4.06 -0.25
N SER A 121 1.37 4.40 -1.54
CA SER A 121 2.46 3.96 -2.42
C SER A 121 3.80 4.53 -1.96
N LEU A 122 4.86 3.73 -2.06
CA LEU A 122 6.22 4.10 -1.64
C LEU A 122 6.72 5.39 -2.32
N GLY A 123 6.39 5.61 -3.59
CA GLY A 123 6.76 6.82 -4.30
C GLY A 123 6.26 8.12 -3.65
N PHE A 124 5.26 8.06 -2.78
CA PHE A 124 4.81 9.20 -1.98
C PHE A 124 5.56 9.35 -0.65
N VAL A 125 6.29 8.31 -0.19
CA VAL A 125 7.07 8.38 1.06
C VAL A 125 8.22 9.36 0.93
N GLU A 126 8.87 9.43 -0.21
CA GLU A 126 9.96 10.38 -0.48
C GLU A 126 9.50 11.85 -0.40
N SER A 127 8.21 12.10 -0.60
CA SER A 127 7.60 13.42 -0.40
C SER A 127 7.30 13.73 1.08
N LEU A 128 7.47 12.74 1.98
CA LEU A 128 7.37 12.95 3.42
C LEU A 128 8.67 13.60 3.90
N ASN A 129 8.59 14.86 4.20
CA ASN A 129 9.71 15.61 4.78
C ASN A 129 9.47 15.85 6.28
N ALA A 130 10.46 16.40 6.96
CA ALA A 130 10.41 16.68 8.39
C ALA A 130 9.20 17.57 8.82
N THR A 131 8.48 18.17 7.89
CA THR A 131 7.31 19.01 8.17
C THR A 131 5.99 18.24 8.08
N THR A 132 5.99 16.98 7.66
CA THR A 132 4.74 16.22 7.43
C THR A 132 4.22 15.49 8.65
N SER A 133 4.97 15.40 9.75
CA SER A 133 4.61 14.66 10.97
C SER A 133 4.13 13.22 10.72
N VAL A 134 4.69 12.57 9.70
CA VAL A 134 4.35 11.22 9.26
C VAL A 134 5.62 10.43 9.01
N LYS A 135 5.66 9.19 9.51
CA LYS A 135 6.73 8.23 9.21
C LYS A 135 6.19 6.93 8.66
N ALA A 136 7.01 6.25 7.85
CA ALA A 136 6.76 4.87 7.47
C ALA A 136 7.31 3.91 8.54
N VAL A 137 6.53 2.87 8.87
CA VAL A 137 6.99 1.79 9.75
C VAL A 137 7.58 0.66 8.94
N SER A 138 8.57 -0.05 9.51
CA SER A 138 9.08 -1.29 8.93
C SER A 138 8.00 -2.38 8.98
N VAL A 139 8.04 -3.29 8.01
CA VAL A 139 7.16 -4.47 7.99
C VAL A 139 8.02 -5.72 8.04
N ASN A 140 7.76 -6.60 9.00
CA ASN A 140 8.58 -7.78 9.28
C ASN A 140 10.08 -7.43 9.43
N HIS A 141 10.37 -6.30 10.07
CA HIS A 141 11.71 -5.73 10.27
C HIS A 141 12.42 -5.31 8.97
N VAL A 142 11.68 -5.12 7.88
CA VAL A 142 12.21 -4.61 6.61
C VAL A 142 11.68 -3.20 6.39
N GLU A 143 12.59 -2.26 6.17
CA GLU A 143 12.28 -0.87 5.89
C GLU A 143 11.58 -0.73 4.52
N ALA A 144 10.59 0.16 4.45
CA ALA A 144 9.94 0.53 3.20
C ALA A 144 10.85 1.50 2.43
N SER A 145 11.62 0.99 1.49
CA SER A 145 12.53 1.77 0.64
C SER A 145 12.56 1.21 -0.78
N GLU A 146 12.98 2.02 -1.75
CA GLU A 146 13.19 1.56 -3.13
C GLU A 146 14.15 0.36 -3.17
N LYS A 147 15.21 0.40 -2.38
CA LYS A 147 16.21 -0.67 -2.31
C LYS A 147 15.62 -1.99 -1.85
N THR A 148 14.79 -1.98 -0.80
CA THR A 148 14.20 -3.21 -0.23
C THR A 148 13.07 -3.75 -1.11
N VAL A 149 12.34 -2.87 -1.80
CA VAL A 149 11.34 -3.26 -2.81
C VAL A 149 12.02 -3.86 -4.04
N ALA A 150 13.05 -3.22 -4.57
CA ALA A 150 13.80 -3.72 -5.74
C ALA A 150 14.50 -5.06 -5.48
N SER A 151 14.99 -5.30 -4.26
CA SER A 151 15.61 -6.58 -3.86
C SER A 151 14.60 -7.70 -3.60
N GLY A 152 13.30 -7.39 -3.57
CA GLY A 152 12.23 -8.35 -3.20
C GLY A 152 12.13 -8.64 -1.70
N GLY A 153 12.86 -7.90 -0.85
CA GLY A 153 12.87 -8.10 0.60
C GLY A 153 11.70 -7.47 1.34
N TYR A 154 11.11 -6.39 0.79
CA TYR A 154 9.98 -5.73 1.43
C TYR A 154 8.67 -6.48 1.18
N PRO A 155 7.92 -6.87 2.25
CA PRO A 155 6.79 -7.79 2.11
C PRO A 155 5.60 -7.24 1.32
N ILE A 156 5.34 -5.91 1.37
CA ILE A 156 4.18 -5.31 0.72
C ILE A 156 4.63 -4.62 -0.57
N SER A 157 4.94 -5.42 -1.58
CA SER A 157 5.38 -4.94 -2.90
C SER A 157 4.52 -5.52 -4.00
N ARG A 158 4.42 -4.79 -5.11
CA ARG A 158 3.67 -5.16 -6.31
C ARG A 158 4.41 -4.76 -7.56
N ASP A 159 4.11 -5.45 -8.64
CA ASP A 159 4.54 -5.05 -9.96
C ASP A 159 3.55 -4.05 -10.59
N LEU A 160 4.07 -3.09 -11.31
CA LEU A 160 3.30 -2.22 -12.19
C LEU A 160 3.46 -2.71 -13.62
N TYR A 161 2.35 -2.77 -14.35
CA TYR A 161 2.30 -3.37 -15.68
C TYR A 161 1.84 -2.39 -16.73
N PHE A 162 2.41 -2.54 -17.92
CA PHE A 162 1.73 -2.21 -19.16
C PHE A 162 1.14 -3.47 -19.78
N PHE A 163 -0.06 -3.35 -20.30
CA PHE A 163 -0.70 -4.39 -21.11
C PHE A 163 -0.79 -3.92 -22.54
N VAL A 164 -0.28 -4.75 -23.45
CA VAL A 164 -0.35 -4.51 -24.90
C VAL A 164 -1.21 -5.57 -25.55
N LYS A 165 -2.11 -5.15 -26.46
CA LYS A 165 -2.93 -6.07 -27.25
C LYS A 165 -2.29 -6.26 -28.61
N GLY A 166 -1.89 -7.53 -28.91
CA GLY A 166 -1.22 -7.86 -30.17
C GLY A 166 0.22 -7.37 -30.25
N THR A 167 0.73 -7.17 -31.46
CA THR A 167 2.07 -6.61 -31.68
C THR A 167 2.01 -5.09 -31.45
N PRO A 168 2.82 -4.54 -30.53
CA PRO A 168 2.83 -3.10 -30.29
C PRO A 168 3.19 -2.32 -31.56
N SER A 169 2.52 -1.20 -31.78
CA SER A 169 2.91 -0.26 -32.85
C SER A 169 4.34 0.28 -32.58
N HIS A 170 5.03 0.73 -33.62
CA HIS A 170 6.38 1.32 -33.49
C HIS A 170 6.44 2.44 -32.44
N GLN A 171 5.38 3.23 -32.30
CA GLN A 171 5.28 4.28 -31.27
C GLN A 171 5.12 3.74 -29.84
N ALA A 172 4.61 2.51 -29.69
CA ALA A 172 4.45 1.85 -28.38
C ALA A 172 5.72 1.09 -27.95
N GLN A 173 6.69 0.89 -28.84
CA GLN A 173 7.96 0.24 -28.54
C GLN A 173 9.00 1.22 -27.97
N ASP A 174 8.81 2.52 -28.17
CA ASP A 174 9.71 3.59 -27.71
C ASP A 174 9.30 4.18 -26.33
N TYR A 175 8.27 3.61 -25.68
CA TYR A 175 7.81 3.94 -24.34
C TYR A 175 8.37 2.95 -23.34
#